data_039f5706bed1dfec457233d83ab4af59
#
_entry.id   039f5706bed1dfec457233d83ab4af59
#
_cell.length_a   1.000
_cell.length_b   1.000
_cell.length_c   1.000
_cell.angle_alpha   90.00
_cell.angle_beta   90.00
_cell.angle_gamma   90.00
#
_symmetry.space_group_name_H-M   'P 1'
#
loop_
_entity.id
_entity.type
_entity.pdbx_description
1 polymer ?
#
loop_
_entity_poly.entity_id
_entity_poly.type
_entity_poly.pdbx_seq_one_letter_code
_entity_poly.pdbx_strand_id
1 'polypeptide(L)'
;MTNSSREPSISRISRFEPGLRAPESPDGHRYFHVVGASVWVHDEPADSDFGVHYLGVLDGVACWGVDVPHGSDPSDGAALDLFSYFGRASEDEWLVAGRAVQLVEWARTHRFCGRCGEPTVMAANERAMKCPRCNLMNFPRLAPAMITLVTRGEPGPDQEALLARGVQFRAPLYSCLAGFVEPGETLEGAVIREVREEVGVTVGSVRYLGSQPWPFPHSLMLGFRADWVSGEIECDPTEIVDANWYRKDALPKIGRAHV
;
A
#
# COMPACT_ATOMS: atom_id res chain seq x y z
N MET A 1 28.62 29.03 -7.00
CA MET A 1 28.15 27.81 -7.64
C MET A 1 27.03 27.27 -6.74
N THR A 2 25.82 27.51 -7.12
CA THR A 2 24.62 27.24 -6.32
C THR A 2 24.33 25.74 -6.34
N ASN A 3 24.49 25.11 -5.20
CA ASN A 3 24.14 23.70 -4.99
C ASN A 3 22.62 23.59 -4.93
N SER A 4 22.00 23.28 -6.06
CA SER A 4 20.59 22.96 -6.14
C SER A 4 20.39 21.60 -5.48
N SER A 5 20.08 21.59 -4.20
CA SER A 5 19.50 20.46 -3.51
C SER A 5 18.14 20.15 -4.18
N ARG A 6 18.13 19.16 -5.08
CA ARG A 6 16.86 18.57 -5.52
C ARG A 6 16.24 17.92 -4.29
N GLU A 7 15.25 18.60 -3.72
CA GLU A 7 14.32 17.93 -2.82
C GLU A 7 13.76 16.70 -3.56
N PRO A 8 13.70 15.54 -2.90
CA PRO A 8 13.02 14.40 -3.51
C PRO A 8 11.59 14.84 -3.83
N SER A 9 11.15 14.66 -5.07
CA SER A 9 9.80 14.96 -5.49
C SER A 9 8.83 13.97 -4.85
N ILE A 10 8.55 14.18 -3.58
CA ILE A 10 7.49 13.50 -2.86
C ILE A 10 6.20 14.22 -3.23
N SER A 11 5.33 13.53 -3.91
CA SER A 11 3.99 13.88 -4.39
C SER A 11 3.92 14.48 -5.80
N ARG A 12 4.00 13.64 -6.79
CA ARG A 12 3.19 13.87 -7.98
C ARG A 12 1.72 13.84 -7.52
N ILE A 13 1.03 14.97 -7.62
CA ILE A 13 -0.42 15.00 -7.37
C ILE A 13 -1.04 14.03 -8.37
N SER A 14 -1.66 12.96 -7.88
CA SER A 14 -2.38 12.00 -8.73
C SER A 14 -3.48 12.75 -9.49
N ARG A 15 -3.67 12.41 -10.76
CA ARG A 15 -4.81 12.89 -11.58
C ARG A 15 -6.12 12.21 -11.20
N PHE A 16 -6.05 11.24 -10.30
CA PHE A 16 -7.22 10.55 -9.77
C PHE A 16 -7.84 11.32 -8.61
N GLU A 17 -9.11 11.63 -8.73
CA GLU A 17 -9.93 12.29 -7.70
C GLU A 17 -10.87 11.26 -7.06
N PRO A 18 -10.60 10.80 -5.82
CA PRO A 18 -11.48 9.87 -5.13
C PRO A 18 -12.84 10.51 -4.82
N GLY A 19 -13.92 9.71 -4.95
CA GLY A 19 -15.28 10.20 -4.71
C GLY A 19 -16.21 9.15 -4.12
N LEU A 20 -17.35 9.60 -3.59
CA LEU A 20 -18.42 8.74 -3.09
C LEU A 20 -19.56 8.58 -4.11
N ARG A 21 -19.73 9.54 -5.00
CA ARG A 21 -20.78 9.58 -6.02
C ARG A 21 -20.18 9.96 -7.36
N ALA A 22 -20.61 9.30 -8.41
CA ALA A 22 -20.22 9.64 -9.76
C ALA A 22 -20.78 11.03 -10.15
N PRO A 23 -20.05 11.80 -10.97
CA PRO A 23 -20.59 13.01 -11.57
C PRO A 23 -21.78 12.68 -12.47
N GLU A 24 -22.66 13.66 -12.69
CA GLU A 24 -23.86 13.49 -13.54
C GLU A 24 -23.50 13.23 -15.01
N SER A 25 -22.38 13.77 -15.48
CA SER A 25 -21.94 13.68 -16.88
C SER A 25 -20.42 13.50 -16.93
N PRO A 26 -19.89 12.28 -16.66
CA PRO A 26 -18.48 12.00 -16.85
C PRO A 26 -18.14 11.89 -18.35
N ASP A 27 -16.88 12.06 -18.73
CA ASP A 27 -16.40 11.91 -20.11
C ASP A 27 -16.46 10.44 -20.60
N GLY A 28 -16.67 9.50 -19.67
CA GLY A 28 -16.80 8.07 -19.94
C GLY A 28 -16.79 7.27 -18.64
N HIS A 29 -16.80 5.96 -18.80
CA HIS A 29 -16.74 5.00 -17.68
C HIS A 29 -15.62 4.01 -17.91
N ARG A 30 -14.95 3.60 -16.81
CA ARG A 30 -13.92 2.56 -16.80
C ARG A 30 -14.16 1.62 -15.62
N TYR A 31 -14.20 0.33 -15.91
CA TYR A 31 -14.51 -0.70 -14.94
C TYR A 31 -13.28 -1.55 -14.63
N PHE A 32 -12.92 -1.63 -13.36
CA PHE A 32 -11.87 -2.46 -12.81
C PHE A 32 -12.53 -3.72 -12.25
N HIS A 33 -12.53 -4.77 -13.03
CA HIS A 33 -13.10 -6.06 -12.65
C HIS A 33 -12.13 -6.80 -11.73
N VAL A 34 -12.57 -7.14 -10.53
CA VAL A 34 -11.75 -7.72 -9.48
C VAL A 34 -12.13 -9.17 -9.23
N VAL A 35 -11.19 -10.08 -9.48
CA VAL A 35 -11.28 -11.51 -9.15
C VAL A 35 -10.20 -11.83 -8.12
N GLY A 36 -10.61 -12.10 -6.87
CA GLY A 36 -9.62 -12.25 -5.79
C GLY A 36 -8.75 -11.00 -5.64
N ALA A 37 -7.44 -11.14 -5.81
CA ALA A 37 -6.45 -10.05 -5.79
C ALA A 37 -6.02 -9.59 -7.20
N SER A 38 -6.63 -10.12 -8.25
CA SER A 38 -6.34 -9.80 -9.64
C SER A 38 -7.37 -8.84 -10.22
N VAL A 39 -6.95 -8.08 -11.22
CA VAL A 39 -7.78 -7.06 -11.87
C VAL A 39 -7.61 -7.11 -13.39
N TRP A 40 -8.67 -6.83 -14.12
CA TRP A 40 -8.62 -6.40 -15.52
C TRP A 40 -9.50 -5.18 -15.74
N VAL A 41 -9.19 -4.40 -16.75
CA VAL A 41 -9.87 -3.13 -17.02
C VAL A 41 -10.63 -3.23 -18.32
N HIS A 42 -11.88 -2.74 -18.30
CA HIS A 42 -12.77 -2.70 -19.44
C HIS A 42 -13.63 -1.44 -19.43
N ASP A 43 -14.16 -1.05 -20.61
CA ASP A 43 -15.06 0.11 -20.73
C ASP A 43 -16.53 -0.26 -20.49
N GLU A 44 -16.86 -1.55 -20.37
CA GLU A 44 -18.19 -2.05 -20.07
C GLU A 44 -18.25 -2.73 -18.69
N PRO A 45 -19.37 -2.62 -17.96
CA PRO A 45 -19.58 -3.31 -16.71
C PRO A 45 -19.72 -4.83 -16.96
N ALA A 46 -19.17 -5.65 -16.05
CA ALA A 46 -19.56 -7.06 -16.01
C ALA A 46 -20.84 -7.24 -15.20
N ASP A 47 -21.57 -8.31 -15.49
CA ASP A 47 -22.63 -8.79 -14.60
C ASP A 47 -22.01 -9.15 -13.25
N SER A 48 -22.47 -8.51 -12.21
CA SER A 48 -21.95 -8.69 -10.86
C SER A 48 -23.10 -8.90 -9.87
N ASP A 49 -23.16 -10.10 -9.28
CA ASP A 49 -24.07 -10.40 -8.17
C ASP A 49 -23.64 -9.74 -6.85
N PHE A 50 -22.42 -9.22 -6.79
CA PHE A 50 -21.77 -8.76 -5.56
C PHE A 50 -21.56 -7.25 -5.47
N GLY A 51 -21.86 -6.54 -6.53
CA GLY A 51 -21.92 -5.08 -6.54
C GLY A 51 -20.84 -4.37 -7.34
N VAL A 52 -21.17 -3.14 -7.65
CA VAL A 52 -20.32 -2.17 -8.35
C VAL A 52 -20.03 -1.03 -7.41
N HIS A 53 -18.75 -0.70 -7.22
CA HIS A 53 -18.28 0.31 -6.28
C HIS A 53 -17.70 1.50 -7.04
N TYR A 54 -18.28 2.67 -6.86
CA TYR A 54 -17.70 3.89 -7.41
C TYR A 54 -16.37 4.21 -6.72
N LEU A 55 -15.32 4.45 -7.50
CA LEU A 55 -13.97 4.72 -6.99
C LEU A 55 -13.63 6.21 -6.95
N GLY A 56 -13.98 6.93 -8.02
CA GLY A 56 -13.60 8.31 -8.26
C GLY A 56 -13.51 8.62 -9.74
N VAL A 57 -12.84 9.70 -10.11
CA VAL A 57 -12.61 10.14 -11.50
C VAL A 57 -11.11 10.11 -11.80
N LEU A 58 -10.75 9.59 -12.95
CA LEU A 58 -9.39 9.67 -13.52
C LEU A 58 -9.48 10.35 -14.88
N ASP A 59 -8.88 11.55 -15.01
CA ASP A 59 -8.89 12.35 -16.24
C ASP A 59 -10.30 12.54 -16.85
N GLY A 60 -11.31 12.88 -16.02
CA GLY A 60 -12.69 13.05 -16.46
C GLY A 60 -13.51 11.75 -16.55
N VAL A 61 -12.87 10.59 -16.56
CA VAL A 61 -13.51 9.26 -16.68
C VAL A 61 -13.90 8.72 -15.30
N ALA A 62 -15.16 8.34 -15.14
CA ALA A 62 -15.67 7.72 -13.90
C ALA A 62 -15.16 6.28 -13.77
N CYS A 63 -14.50 5.97 -12.67
CA CYS A 63 -13.89 4.68 -12.38
C CYS A 63 -14.73 3.86 -11.41
N TRP A 64 -14.89 2.56 -11.70
CA TRP A 64 -15.71 1.63 -10.95
C TRP A 64 -14.96 0.34 -10.62
N GLY A 65 -15.03 -0.13 -9.40
CA GLY A 65 -14.59 -1.48 -9.01
C GLY A 65 -15.76 -2.44 -9.11
N VAL A 66 -15.60 -3.54 -9.82
CA VAL A 66 -16.64 -4.56 -10.02
C VAL A 66 -16.19 -5.85 -9.37
N ASP A 67 -17.01 -6.37 -8.44
CA ASP A 67 -16.77 -7.67 -7.81
C ASP A 67 -17.22 -8.78 -8.77
N VAL A 68 -16.28 -9.57 -9.28
CA VAL A 68 -16.58 -10.67 -10.21
C VAL A 68 -16.33 -12.02 -9.55
N PRO A 69 -17.16 -13.05 -9.82
CA PRO A 69 -16.99 -14.38 -9.24
C PRO A 69 -15.61 -14.99 -9.53
N HIS A 70 -15.11 -15.81 -8.60
CA HIS A 70 -13.92 -16.61 -8.85
C HIS A 70 -14.10 -17.52 -10.06
N GLY A 71 -13.09 -17.58 -10.93
CA GLY A 71 -13.13 -18.35 -12.16
C GLY A 71 -13.70 -17.58 -13.36
N SER A 72 -14.04 -16.30 -13.19
CA SER A 72 -14.33 -15.42 -14.31
C SER A 72 -13.03 -15.01 -14.99
N ASP A 73 -12.96 -15.21 -16.28
CA ASP A 73 -11.85 -14.75 -17.12
C ASP A 73 -12.34 -13.64 -18.06
N PRO A 74 -11.51 -12.63 -18.32
CA PRO A 74 -11.82 -11.64 -19.33
C PRO A 74 -11.92 -12.31 -20.71
N SER A 75 -12.87 -11.87 -21.53
CA SER A 75 -13.06 -12.39 -22.90
C SER A 75 -11.90 -12.11 -23.84
N ASP A 76 -11.05 -11.13 -23.52
CA ASP A 76 -10.03 -10.55 -24.38
C ASP A 76 -8.67 -10.33 -23.69
N GLY A 77 -8.38 -11.09 -22.65
CA GLY A 77 -7.12 -10.94 -21.91
C GLY A 77 -7.00 -11.87 -20.73
N ALA A 78 -6.16 -11.50 -19.78
CA ALA A 78 -6.00 -12.20 -18.51
C ALA A 78 -6.12 -11.22 -17.34
N ALA A 79 -6.77 -11.64 -16.26
CA ALA A 79 -6.70 -10.95 -15.01
C ALA A 79 -5.25 -10.93 -14.50
N LEU A 80 -4.74 -9.76 -14.14
CA LEU A 80 -3.40 -9.58 -13.64
C LEU A 80 -3.42 -9.25 -12.16
N ASP A 81 -2.53 -9.88 -11.39
CA ASP A 81 -2.23 -9.39 -10.06
C ASP A 81 -1.63 -7.97 -10.13
N LEU A 82 -1.73 -7.21 -9.06
CA LEU A 82 -1.28 -5.81 -9.06
C LEU A 82 0.23 -5.64 -9.29
N PHE A 83 1.08 -6.64 -8.97
CA PHE A 83 2.50 -6.57 -9.28
C PHE A 83 2.75 -6.73 -10.78
N SER A 84 2.04 -7.66 -11.42
CA SER A 84 2.09 -7.88 -12.88
C SER A 84 1.45 -6.73 -13.65
N TYR A 85 0.46 -6.06 -13.07
CA TYR A 85 -0.19 -4.89 -13.64
C TYR A 85 0.68 -3.63 -13.57
N PHE A 86 1.55 -3.54 -12.55
CA PHE A 86 2.54 -2.46 -12.42
C PHE A 86 3.50 -2.44 -13.62
N GLY A 87 3.69 -1.26 -14.21
CA GLY A 87 4.52 -1.06 -15.40
C GLY A 87 3.85 -1.41 -16.73
N ARG A 88 2.61 -1.93 -16.71
CA ARG A 88 1.75 -2.10 -17.90
C ARG A 88 0.71 -1.00 -18.04
N ALA A 89 0.37 -0.37 -16.93
CA ALA A 89 -0.53 0.78 -16.82
C ALA A 89 0.23 2.04 -16.40
N SER A 90 -0.40 3.19 -16.47
CA SER A 90 0.10 4.41 -15.84
C SER A 90 0.08 4.24 -14.30
N GLU A 91 0.91 5.01 -13.61
CA GLU A 91 0.94 5.01 -12.14
C GLU A 91 -0.44 5.35 -11.54
N ASP A 92 -1.12 6.37 -12.10
CA ASP A 92 -2.47 6.75 -11.67
C ASP A 92 -3.49 5.62 -11.86
N GLU A 93 -3.45 4.93 -13.00
CA GLU A 93 -4.33 3.79 -13.27
C GLU A 93 -4.04 2.60 -12.35
N TRP A 94 -2.75 2.33 -12.06
CA TRP A 94 -2.37 1.32 -11.08
C TRP A 94 -2.89 1.64 -9.67
N LEU A 95 -2.84 2.90 -9.25
CA LEU A 95 -3.41 3.35 -7.97
C LEU A 95 -4.93 3.12 -7.92
N VAL A 96 -5.63 3.37 -9.04
CA VAL A 96 -7.08 3.11 -9.14
C VAL A 96 -7.36 1.61 -9.09
N ALA A 97 -6.56 0.78 -9.78
CA ALA A 97 -6.67 -0.68 -9.73
C ALA A 97 -6.46 -1.21 -8.30
N GLY A 98 -5.44 -0.72 -7.59
CA GLY A 98 -5.21 -1.05 -6.18
C GLY A 98 -6.38 -0.67 -5.28
N ARG A 99 -6.95 0.53 -5.51
CA ARG A 99 -8.15 0.97 -4.80
C ARG A 99 -9.36 0.08 -5.10
N ALA A 100 -9.53 -0.36 -6.35
CA ALA A 100 -10.60 -1.29 -6.74
C ALA A 100 -10.50 -2.60 -5.97
N VAL A 101 -9.32 -3.22 -5.97
CA VAL A 101 -9.05 -4.48 -5.24
C VAL A 101 -9.36 -4.31 -3.75
N GLN A 102 -8.85 -3.24 -3.12
CA GLN A 102 -9.09 -2.99 -1.70
C GLN A 102 -10.58 -2.78 -1.35
N LEU A 103 -11.32 -2.02 -2.16
CA LEU A 103 -12.73 -1.72 -1.87
C LEU A 103 -13.64 -2.91 -2.15
N VAL A 104 -13.37 -3.67 -3.19
CA VAL A 104 -14.11 -4.91 -3.48
C VAL A 104 -13.88 -5.94 -2.38
N GLU A 105 -12.62 -6.18 -1.99
CA GLU A 105 -12.29 -7.12 -0.91
C GLU A 105 -12.88 -6.67 0.43
N TRP A 106 -12.82 -5.38 0.73
CA TRP A 106 -13.47 -4.85 1.93
C TRP A 106 -14.98 -5.10 1.92
N ALA A 107 -15.67 -4.85 0.82
CA ALA A 107 -17.12 -5.10 0.71
C ALA A 107 -17.45 -6.59 0.86
N ARG A 108 -16.65 -7.47 0.23
CA ARG A 108 -16.78 -8.94 0.36
C ARG A 108 -16.70 -9.41 1.80
N THR A 109 -15.70 -8.91 2.53
CA THR A 109 -15.36 -9.38 3.89
C THR A 109 -16.20 -8.73 4.98
N HIS A 110 -17.02 -7.72 4.64
CA HIS A 110 -17.88 -7.01 5.60
C HIS A 110 -19.38 -7.15 5.29
N ARG A 111 -19.78 -8.23 4.62
CA ARG A 111 -21.19 -8.54 4.29
C ARG A 111 -22.05 -8.83 5.52
N PHE A 112 -21.41 -9.21 6.61
CA PHE A 112 -22.07 -9.48 7.89
C PHE A 112 -21.45 -8.64 9.01
N CYS A 113 -22.31 -8.21 9.94
CA CYS A 113 -21.88 -7.43 11.10
C CYS A 113 -21.01 -8.28 12.05
N GLY A 114 -19.77 -7.86 12.30
CA GLY A 114 -18.86 -8.54 13.23
C GLY A 114 -19.32 -8.52 14.70
N ARG A 115 -20.36 -7.71 15.06
CA ARG A 115 -20.92 -7.66 16.41
C ARG A 115 -22.13 -8.58 16.59
N CYS A 116 -23.05 -8.64 15.62
CA CYS A 116 -24.34 -9.32 15.80
C CYS A 116 -24.73 -10.28 14.66
N GLY A 117 -23.88 -10.47 13.66
CA GLY A 117 -24.09 -11.39 12.55
C GLY A 117 -25.12 -10.93 11.50
N GLU A 118 -25.81 -9.81 11.69
CA GLU A 118 -26.81 -9.30 10.74
C GLU A 118 -26.16 -8.92 9.41
N PRO A 119 -26.79 -9.17 8.24
CA PRO A 119 -26.34 -8.63 6.98
C PRO A 119 -26.18 -7.11 7.02
N THR A 120 -25.10 -6.61 6.43
CA THR A 120 -24.80 -5.18 6.35
C THR A 120 -25.25 -4.59 5.03
N VAL A 121 -25.44 -3.29 5.00
CA VAL A 121 -25.77 -2.52 3.81
C VAL A 121 -24.78 -1.38 3.62
N MET A 122 -24.57 -0.94 2.38
CA MET A 122 -23.77 0.25 2.10
C MET A 122 -24.44 1.49 2.70
N ALA A 123 -23.70 2.29 3.47
CA ALA A 123 -24.21 3.55 4.03
C ALA A 123 -24.42 4.58 2.90
N ALA A 124 -25.50 5.38 3.00
CA ALA A 124 -25.90 6.30 1.93
C ALA A 124 -24.90 7.47 1.70
N ASN A 125 -24.26 7.95 2.77
CA ASN A 125 -23.43 9.17 2.73
C ASN A 125 -21.97 8.92 3.15
N GLU A 126 -21.61 7.67 3.36
CA GLU A 126 -20.29 7.26 3.84
C GLU A 126 -19.83 6.04 3.06
N ARG A 127 -18.53 5.91 2.87
CA ARG A 127 -17.95 4.66 2.38
C ARG A 127 -17.80 3.70 3.56
N ALA A 128 -18.92 3.12 3.97
CA ALA A 128 -18.98 2.19 5.10
C ALA A 128 -20.06 1.14 4.92
N MET A 129 -19.80 -0.08 5.39
CA MET A 129 -20.80 -1.13 5.54
C MET A 129 -21.50 -0.93 6.89
N LYS A 130 -22.78 -0.63 6.89
CA LYS A 130 -23.59 -0.33 8.08
C LYS A 130 -24.47 -1.53 8.45
N CYS A 131 -24.45 -1.90 9.71
CA CYS A 131 -25.40 -2.85 10.26
C CYS A 131 -26.77 -2.17 10.52
N PRO A 132 -27.87 -2.62 9.91
CA PRO A 132 -29.19 -2.03 10.14
C PRO A 132 -29.73 -2.32 11.54
N ARG A 133 -29.26 -3.40 12.20
CA ARG A 133 -29.71 -3.82 13.52
C ARG A 133 -29.02 -3.09 14.66
N CYS A 134 -27.68 -3.01 14.67
CA CYS A 134 -26.91 -2.45 15.80
C CYS A 134 -26.18 -1.16 15.45
N ASN A 135 -26.34 -0.62 14.24
CA ASN A 135 -25.70 0.59 13.71
C ASN A 135 -24.16 0.57 13.70
N LEU A 136 -23.50 -0.59 13.86
CA LEU A 136 -22.06 -0.69 13.68
C LEU A 136 -21.71 -0.30 12.24
N MET A 137 -20.73 0.58 12.08
CA MET A 137 -20.18 0.97 10.79
C MET A 137 -18.77 0.40 10.64
N ASN A 138 -18.50 -0.25 9.51
CA ASN A 138 -17.19 -0.76 9.13
C ASN A 138 -16.70 0.03 7.91
N PHE A 139 -15.68 0.84 8.11
CA PHE A 139 -15.01 1.58 7.05
C PHE A 139 -13.99 0.70 6.33
N PRO A 140 -13.56 1.06 5.10
CA PRO A 140 -12.45 0.39 4.44
C PRO A 140 -11.22 0.32 5.33
N ARG A 141 -10.60 -0.86 5.39
CA ARG A 141 -9.42 -1.07 6.22
C ARG A 141 -8.20 -0.47 5.56
N LEU A 142 -7.42 0.27 6.35
CA LEU A 142 -6.05 0.66 6.03
C LEU A 142 -5.18 0.28 7.24
N ALA A 143 -4.16 -0.56 7.00
CA ALA A 143 -3.17 -0.92 8.01
C ALA A 143 -1.94 -0.01 7.83
N PRO A 144 -1.66 0.91 8.76
CA PRO A 144 -0.45 1.71 8.70
C PRO A 144 0.77 0.81 8.94
N ALA A 145 1.75 0.90 8.03
CA ALA A 145 3.02 0.20 8.12
C ALA A 145 4.16 1.21 7.90
N MET A 146 5.12 1.26 8.81
CA MET A 146 6.31 2.06 8.60
C MET A 146 7.29 1.35 7.68
N ILE A 147 8.07 2.09 6.92
CA ILE A 147 9.29 1.64 6.25
C ILE A 147 10.38 2.68 6.51
N THR A 148 11.56 2.24 6.94
CA THR A 148 12.59 3.19 7.37
C THR A 148 13.94 2.91 6.75
N LEU A 149 14.56 3.97 6.20
CA LEU A 149 15.96 4.00 5.81
C LEU A 149 16.79 4.41 7.03
N VAL A 150 17.45 3.44 7.67
CA VAL A 150 18.40 3.70 8.74
C VAL A 150 19.76 4.01 8.15
N THR A 151 20.38 5.12 8.59
CA THR A 151 21.71 5.52 8.10
C THR A 151 22.68 5.73 9.26
N ARG A 152 23.98 5.46 9.00
CA ARG A 152 25.07 5.78 9.94
C ARG A 152 26.22 6.52 9.23
N GLY A 153 27.00 7.26 9.98
CA GLY A 153 28.08 8.10 9.47
C GLY A 153 27.61 9.47 9.01
N GLU A 154 28.56 10.35 8.72
CA GLU A 154 28.29 11.71 8.23
C GLU A 154 27.68 11.69 6.83
N PRO A 155 26.78 12.65 6.51
CA PRO A 155 26.22 12.76 5.18
C PRO A 155 27.31 12.91 4.11
N GLY A 156 27.35 11.98 3.16
CA GLY A 156 28.38 11.96 2.12
C GLY A 156 28.50 10.62 1.41
N PRO A 157 29.57 10.44 0.60
CA PRO A 157 29.79 9.21 -0.15
C PRO A 157 30.07 7.98 0.74
N ASP A 158 30.56 8.23 1.95
CA ASP A 158 30.90 7.19 2.93
C ASP A 158 29.76 6.86 3.90
N GLN A 159 28.62 7.57 3.81
CA GLN A 159 27.45 7.26 4.60
C GLN A 159 26.92 5.87 4.23
N GLU A 160 26.58 5.07 5.22
CA GLU A 160 26.05 3.73 5.04
C GLU A 160 24.56 3.68 5.35
N ALA A 161 23.85 2.80 4.63
CA ALA A 161 22.45 2.47 4.83
C ALA A 161 22.32 1.03 5.30
N LEU A 162 21.45 0.80 6.28
CA LEU A 162 21.08 -0.52 6.74
C LEU A 162 20.02 -1.08 5.78
N LEU A 163 20.33 -2.23 5.18
CA LEU A 163 19.38 -2.99 4.38
C LEU A 163 19.32 -4.42 4.88
N ALA A 164 18.12 -4.99 4.84
CA ALA A 164 17.85 -6.33 5.32
C ALA A 164 17.13 -7.18 4.27
N ARG A 165 17.24 -8.48 4.41
CA ARG A 165 16.51 -9.47 3.63
C ARG A 165 15.58 -10.24 4.54
N GLY A 166 14.28 -10.01 4.40
CA GLY A 166 13.25 -10.75 5.11
C GLY A 166 13.13 -12.20 4.62
N VAL A 167 12.64 -13.09 5.48
CA VAL A 167 12.45 -14.53 5.19
C VAL A 167 11.48 -14.75 4.02
N GLN A 168 10.56 -13.82 3.77
CA GLN A 168 9.58 -13.86 2.68
C GLN A 168 10.18 -13.56 1.31
N PHE A 169 11.38 -12.92 1.24
CA PHE A 169 12.00 -12.57 -0.02
C PHE A 169 12.84 -13.71 -0.59
N ARG A 170 12.59 -14.06 -1.83
CA ARG A 170 13.50 -14.95 -2.56
C ARG A 170 14.85 -14.27 -2.73
N ALA A 171 15.94 -14.96 -2.37
CA ALA A 171 17.29 -14.42 -2.54
C ALA A 171 17.53 -13.95 -3.97
N PRO A 172 18.27 -12.85 -4.18
CA PRO A 172 18.98 -11.98 -3.24
C PRO A 172 18.37 -10.56 -3.16
N LEU A 173 17.13 -10.40 -2.71
CA LEU A 173 16.50 -9.10 -2.63
C LEU A 173 16.59 -8.52 -1.22
N TYR A 174 17.12 -7.31 -1.10
CA TYR A 174 17.18 -6.52 0.12
C TYR A 174 16.18 -5.36 0.09
N SER A 175 15.79 -4.89 1.25
CA SER A 175 14.91 -3.73 1.40
C SER A 175 15.25 -2.96 2.67
N CYS A 176 14.64 -1.80 2.86
CA CYS A 176 14.57 -1.13 4.15
C CYS A 176 13.74 -1.98 5.13
N LEU A 177 13.95 -1.80 6.43
CA LEU A 177 13.16 -2.43 7.49
C LEU A 177 11.74 -1.86 7.48
N ALA A 178 10.74 -2.71 7.71
CA ALA A 178 9.34 -2.31 7.64
C ALA A 178 8.47 -3.19 8.53
N GLY A 179 7.57 -2.56 9.30
CA GLY A 179 6.65 -3.27 10.16
C GLY A 179 5.35 -2.51 10.41
N PHE A 180 4.39 -3.17 11.05
CA PHE A 180 3.09 -2.59 11.33
C PHE A 180 3.09 -1.73 12.60
N VAL A 181 2.28 -0.68 12.56
CA VAL A 181 2.03 0.17 13.73
C VAL A 181 1.01 -0.50 14.64
N GLU A 182 1.33 -0.64 15.91
CA GLU A 182 0.48 -1.26 16.91
C GLU A 182 -0.53 -0.27 17.54
N PRO A 183 -1.69 -0.74 18.03
CA PRO A 183 -2.64 0.12 18.73
C PRO A 183 -2.04 0.85 19.93
N GLY A 184 -2.16 2.20 19.92
CA GLY A 184 -1.60 3.06 20.97
C GLY A 184 -0.17 3.50 20.76
N GLU A 185 0.47 3.07 19.67
CA GLU A 185 1.82 3.42 19.30
C GLU A 185 1.85 4.65 18.40
N THR A 186 2.90 5.46 18.50
CA THR A 186 3.19 6.52 17.53
C THR A 186 3.99 5.95 16.35
N LEU A 187 3.97 6.63 15.21
CA LEU A 187 4.73 6.19 14.02
C LEU A 187 6.23 6.14 14.29
N GLU A 188 6.75 7.12 15.03
CA GLU A 188 8.15 7.19 15.42
C GLU A 188 8.50 6.07 16.42
N GLY A 189 7.57 5.74 17.32
CA GLY A 189 7.68 4.61 18.23
C GLY A 189 7.79 3.29 17.49
N ALA A 190 6.91 3.08 16.49
CA ALA A 190 6.93 1.90 15.63
C ALA A 190 8.27 1.75 14.89
N VAL A 191 8.83 2.85 14.34
CA VAL A 191 10.15 2.81 13.70
C VAL A 191 11.23 2.34 14.67
N ILE A 192 11.26 2.89 15.88
CA ILE A 192 12.30 2.56 16.89
C ILE A 192 12.15 1.10 17.35
N ARG A 193 10.91 0.64 17.58
CA ARG A 193 10.61 -0.72 18.02
C ARG A 193 10.99 -1.75 16.97
N GLU A 194 10.46 -1.62 15.75
CA GLU A 194 10.69 -2.57 14.66
C GLU A 194 12.18 -2.71 14.30
N VAL A 195 12.91 -1.58 14.19
CA VAL A 195 14.35 -1.64 13.92
C VAL A 195 15.08 -2.39 15.03
N ARG A 196 14.66 -2.20 16.28
CA ARG A 196 15.27 -2.90 17.42
C ARG A 196 14.90 -4.38 17.45
N GLU A 197 13.65 -4.74 17.14
CA GLU A 197 13.16 -6.12 17.14
C GLU A 197 13.78 -6.91 16.00
N GLU A 198 13.76 -6.37 14.77
CA GLU A 198 14.25 -7.08 13.58
C GLU A 198 15.78 -7.25 13.55
N VAL A 199 16.55 -6.24 14.00
CA VAL A 199 18.02 -6.21 13.81
C VAL A 199 18.84 -5.75 15.03
N GLY A 200 18.25 -5.57 16.22
CA GLY A 200 18.98 -5.21 17.46
C GLY A 200 19.49 -3.77 17.54
N VAL A 201 19.33 -2.97 16.51
CA VAL A 201 19.90 -1.62 16.38
C VAL A 201 19.01 -0.58 17.05
N THR A 202 19.62 0.37 17.76
CA THR A 202 18.94 1.55 18.31
C THR A 202 19.07 2.72 17.36
N VAL A 203 17.93 3.37 17.05
CA VAL A 203 17.86 4.52 16.15
C VAL A 203 17.26 5.75 16.83
N GLY A 204 17.55 6.92 16.28
CA GLY A 204 17.00 8.21 16.70
C GLY A 204 16.77 9.14 15.51
N SER A 205 16.44 10.40 15.79
CA SER A 205 16.22 11.43 14.75
C SER A 205 15.26 10.95 13.66
N VAL A 206 14.16 10.29 14.04
CA VAL A 206 13.17 9.75 13.10
C VAL A 206 12.50 10.90 12.34
N ARG A 207 12.54 10.87 11.01
CA ARG A 207 12.00 11.91 10.12
C ARG A 207 11.10 11.29 9.08
N TYR A 208 9.86 11.77 9.01
CA TYR A 208 8.91 11.37 7.97
C TYR A 208 9.34 11.88 6.59
N LEU A 209 9.23 11.03 5.59
CA LEU A 209 9.58 11.32 4.21
C LEU A 209 8.36 11.41 3.29
N GLY A 210 7.35 10.58 3.51
CA GLY A 210 6.16 10.50 2.67
C GLY A 210 5.36 9.23 2.92
N SER A 211 4.27 9.06 2.18
CA SER A 211 3.44 7.85 2.26
C SER A 211 3.05 7.34 0.88
N GLN A 212 2.76 6.04 0.79
CA GLN A 212 2.31 5.38 -0.42
C GLN A 212 1.23 4.35 -0.11
N PRO A 213 0.08 4.35 -0.84
CA PRO A 213 -0.86 3.24 -0.79
C PRO A 213 -0.17 1.95 -1.21
N TRP A 214 -0.39 0.89 -0.44
CA TRP A 214 0.19 -0.42 -0.69
C TRP A 214 -0.90 -1.49 -0.60
N PRO A 215 -1.59 -1.78 -1.72
CA PRO A 215 -2.78 -2.65 -1.74
C PRO A 215 -2.44 -4.15 -1.63
N PHE A 216 -1.54 -4.51 -0.70
CA PHE A 216 -1.09 -5.88 -0.45
C PHE A 216 -1.19 -6.22 1.05
N PRO A 217 -2.37 -6.62 1.55
CA PRO A 217 -3.67 -6.46 0.90
C PRO A 217 -4.30 -5.07 1.09
N HIS A 218 -3.93 -4.29 2.12
CA HIS A 218 -4.57 -3.00 2.43
C HIS A 218 -3.69 -2.08 3.29
N SER A 219 -2.38 -2.09 3.06
CA SER A 219 -1.44 -1.25 3.81
C SER A 219 -1.37 0.18 3.29
N LEU A 220 -1.06 1.10 4.19
CA LEU A 220 -0.55 2.43 3.89
C LEU A 220 0.91 2.47 4.38
N MET A 221 1.85 2.48 3.44
CA MET A 221 3.27 2.61 3.77
C MET A 221 3.59 4.04 4.16
N LEU A 222 4.32 4.22 5.26
CA LEU A 222 4.76 5.48 5.81
C LEU A 222 6.29 5.47 5.84
N GLY A 223 6.91 6.23 4.95
CA GLY A 223 8.36 6.27 4.75
C GLY A 223 9.05 7.18 5.76
N PHE A 224 10.09 6.66 6.38
CA PHE A 224 10.93 7.38 7.35
C PHE A 224 12.41 7.26 7.02
N ARG A 225 13.17 8.20 7.55
CA ARG A 225 14.61 8.10 7.72
C ARG A 225 14.93 8.19 9.20
N ALA A 226 15.84 7.36 9.68
CA ALA A 226 16.33 7.38 11.03
C ALA A 226 17.86 7.31 11.06
N ASP A 227 18.47 7.90 12.09
CA ASP A 227 19.90 7.87 12.26
C ASP A 227 20.27 6.78 13.29
N TRP A 228 21.25 5.94 12.99
CA TRP A 228 21.80 4.98 13.94
C TRP A 228 22.39 5.69 15.17
N VAL A 229 22.10 5.17 16.35
CA VAL A 229 22.58 5.68 17.62
C VAL A 229 23.57 4.70 18.24
N SER A 230 23.20 3.42 18.30
CA SER A 230 24.03 2.38 18.92
C SER A 230 23.54 0.96 18.55
N GLY A 231 24.28 -0.04 18.93
CA GLY A 231 23.98 -1.46 18.73
C GLY A 231 24.67 -2.04 17.50
N GLU A 232 25.01 -3.32 17.59
CA GLU A 232 25.45 -4.15 16.47
C GLU A 232 24.25 -4.85 15.86
N ILE A 233 24.40 -5.28 14.61
CA ILE A 233 23.32 -6.02 13.92
C ILE A 233 23.19 -7.41 14.55
N GLU A 234 22.03 -7.68 15.13
CA GLU A 234 21.59 -8.97 15.65
C GLU A 234 20.21 -9.28 15.05
N CYS A 235 20.18 -10.04 13.95
CA CYS A 235 18.95 -10.35 13.23
C CYS A 235 18.03 -11.28 14.02
N ASP A 236 16.73 -10.97 14.09
CA ASP A 236 15.74 -11.96 14.47
C ASP A 236 15.60 -13.01 13.34
N PRO A 237 16.00 -14.27 13.57
CA PRO A 237 16.00 -15.27 12.50
C PRO A 237 14.60 -15.69 12.04
N THR A 238 13.55 -15.28 12.74
CA THR A 238 12.16 -15.55 12.35
C THR A 238 11.67 -14.61 11.26
N GLU A 239 12.30 -13.42 11.16
CA GLU A 239 11.88 -12.36 10.21
C GLU A 239 13.00 -11.99 9.24
N ILE A 240 14.25 -11.92 9.70
CA ILE A 240 15.40 -11.42 8.93
C ILE A 240 16.44 -12.51 8.71
N VAL A 241 16.69 -12.83 7.46
CA VAL A 241 17.71 -13.81 7.04
C VAL A 241 19.11 -13.22 7.09
N ASP A 242 19.25 -11.95 6.74
CA ASP A 242 20.53 -11.24 6.65
C ASP A 242 20.30 -9.72 6.68
N ALA A 243 21.15 -8.99 7.37
CA ALA A 243 21.16 -7.53 7.37
C ALA A 243 22.59 -7.00 7.43
N ASN A 244 22.87 -5.93 6.67
CA ASN A 244 24.21 -5.35 6.64
C ASN A 244 24.14 -3.83 6.36
N TRP A 245 25.24 -3.16 6.68
CA TRP A 245 25.50 -1.78 6.31
C TRP A 245 26.10 -1.70 4.92
N TYR A 246 25.52 -0.88 4.05
CA TYR A 246 25.92 -0.74 2.66
C TYR A 246 26.21 0.72 2.33
N ARG A 247 27.34 0.96 1.68
CA ARG A 247 27.64 2.25 1.05
C ARG A 247 26.82 2.43 -0.22
N LYS A 248 26.60 3.67 -0.62
CA LYS A 248 25.83 4.01 -1.83
C LYS A 248 26.39 3.35 -3.11
N ASP A 249 27.70 3.18 -3.20
CA ASP A 249 28.41 2.59 -4.34
C ASP A 249 28.47 1.05 -4.30
N ALA A 250 28.02 0.44 -3.20
CA ALA A 250 28.07 -1.02 -2.98
C ALA A 250 26.68 -1.60 -2.55
N LEU A 251 25.60 -0.97 -2.99
CA LEU A 251 24.26 -1.43 -2.65
C LEU A 251 23.98 -2.83 -3.25
N PRO A 252 23.37 -3.74 -2.51
CA PRO A 252 22.93 -5.03 -3.01
C PRO A 252 21.76 -4.84 -3.99
N LYS A 253 21.30 -5.93 -4.60
CA LYS A 253 20.07 -5.89 -5.38
C LYS A 253 18.88 -5.57 -4.48
N ILE A 254 18.34 -4.37 -4.62
CA ILE A 254 17.19 -3.92 -3.86
C ILE A 254 15.93 -4.45 -4.56
N GLY A 255 15.04 -5.08 -3.81
CA GLY A 255 13.69 -5.37 -4.23
C GLY A 255 12.98 -4.05 -4.51
N ARG A 256 12.09 -4.03 -5.49
CA ARG A 256 11.22 -2.88 -5.67
C ARG A 256 10.24 -2.79 -4.50
N ALA A 257 10.68 -2.25 -3.35
CA ALA A 257 9.78 -1.47 -2.54
C ALA A 257 9.59 -0.20 -3.36
N HIS A 258 8.45 -0.04 -3.95
CA HIS A 258 8.15 1.16 -4.69
C HIS A 258 7.97 2.29 -3.67
N VAL A 259 8.98 3.11 -3.52
CA VAL A 259 8.92 4.42 -2.92
C VAL A 259 8.96 5.44 -4.02
#